data_f99731bb1cc7d68454d01655ac831f0b
#
_entry.id   f99731bb1cc7d68454d01655ac831f0b
#
_cell.length_a   1.000
_cell.length_b   1.000
_cell.length_c   1.000
_cell.angle_alpha   90.00
_cell.angle_beta   90.00
_cell.angle_gamma   90.00
#
_symmetry.space_group_name_H-M   'P 1'
#
loop_
_entity.id
_entity.type
_entity.pdbx_description
1 polymer ?
#
loop_
_entity_poly.entity_id
_entity_poly.type
_entity_poly.pdbx_seq_one_letter_code
_entity_poly.pdbx_strand_id
1 'polypeptide(L)'
;GYINTTQSKTAFDASDVSLLGKVNLMNLFAGYKGVPRLFEVEAVAGAGWLHYYVNGDGDQNSWSTRFGLNLNFNLGESKAWTLGVKPAIVYDMQGDFNQAKSRFNANNAAFELTAGLTYHFKTSSGNRYFTEVRVYNQGEIDDLNASVNALRGQVNNKDGELNSANQKISGLQQELEACRTKVVPVETVVKTARVPESIITFRQG
;
A
#
# COMPACT_ATOMS: atom_id res chain seq x y z
N GLY A 1 10.54 32.54 14.20
CA GLY A 1 11.06 33.89 14.51
C GLY A 1 12.57 33.97 14.23
N TYR A 2 12.99 35.05 13.65
CA TYR A 2 14.42 35.34 13.50
C TYR A 2 14.90 36.01 14.79
N ILE A 3 15.92 35.46 15.40
CA ILE A 3 16.58 36.06 16.53
C ILE A 3 17.79 36.81 15.96
N ASN A 4 17.68 38.11 15.84
CA ASN A 4 18.82 38.95 15.54
C ASN A 4 19.23 39.68 16.82
N THR A 5 20.37 39.38 17.35
CA THR A 5 20.84 39.88 18.65
C THR A 5 21.36 41.29 18.60
N THR A 6 21.32 41.97 17.42
CA THR A 6 22.07 43.21 17.23
C THR A 6 21.23 44.51 17.25
N GLN A 7 19.91 44.45 17.06
CA GLN A 7 19.13 45.68 16.89
C GLN A 7 17.80 45.77 17.67
N SER A 8 17.23 44.63 18.06
CA SER A 8 15.94 44.63 18.77
C SER A 8 16.12 44.40 20.28
N LYS A 9 15.44 45.18 21.10
CA LYS A 9 15.30 44.96 22.55
C LYS A 9 14.24 43.92 22.88
N THR A 10 13.52 43.39 21.88
CA THR A 10 12.53 42.37 21.97
C THR A 10 13.14 40.98 21.73
N ALA A 11 12.47 39.92 22.16
CA ALA A 11 12.90 38.54 21.92
C ALA A 11 12.87 38.14 20.43
N PHE A 12 12.18 38.91 19.60
CA PHE A 12 12.02 38.69 18.15
C PHE A 12 12.19 40.00 17.39
N ASP A 13 12.88 39.96 16.25
CA ASP A 13 13.01 41.13 15.36
C ASP A 13 11.79 41.27 14.44
N ALA A 14 11.15 40.13 14.10
CA ALA A 14 9.95 40.09 13.30
C ALA A 14 9.04 38.95 13.69
N SER A 15 7.76 39.07 13.41
CA SER A 15 6.76 38.01 13.48
C SER A 15 5.98 37.93 12.18
N ASP A 16 5.69 36.71 11.70
CA ASP A 16 4.86 36.44 10.53
C ASP A 16 3.69 35.55 10.91
N VAL A 17 2.49 36.00 10.62
CA VAL A 17 1.24 35.27 10.79
C VAL A 17 0.64 35.01 9.43
N SER A 18 0.66 33.77 8.97
CA SER A 18 0.30 33.42 7.60
C SER A 18 -0.81 32.39 7.52
N LEU A 19 -1.69 32.54 6.54
CA LEU A 19 -2.64 31.51 6.12
C LEU A 19 -2.03 30.73 4.95
N LEU A 20 -1.86 29.41 5.15
CA LEU A 20 -1.19 28.55 4.18
C LEU A 20 -2.16 27.49 3.65
N GLY A 21 -2.24 27.40 2.33
CA GLY A 21 -2.84 26.29 1.60
C GLY A 21 -1.78 25.20 1.34
N LYS A 22 -2.19 23.93 1.45
CA LYS A 22 -1.33 22.79 1.15
C LYS A 22 -2.00 21.83 0.19
N VAL A 23 -1.24 21.32 -0.78
CA VAL A 23 -1.68 20.30 -1.73
C VAL A 23 -0.70 19.14 -1.71
N ASN A 24 -1.18 17.94 -1.41
CA ASN A 24 -0.37 16.73 -1.49
C ASN A 24 -0.20 16.32 -2.96
N LEU A 25 1.01 16.56 -3.51
CA LEU A 25 1.32 16.30 -4.91
C LEU A 25 1.27 14.82 -5.26
N MET A 26 1.64 13.94 -4.32
CA MET A 26 1.59 12.49 -4.55
C MET A 26 0.15 12.00 -4.67
N ASN A 27 -0.77 12.59 -3.89
CA ASN A 27 -2.19 12.26 -3.98
C ASN A 27 -2.85 12.89 -5.20
N LEU A 28 -2.40 14.08 -5.61
CA LEU A 28 -2.90 14.77 -6.80
C LEU A 28 -2.60 13.97 -8.09
N PHE A 29 -1.38 13.46 -8.23
CA PHE A 29 -0.94 12.77 -9.46
C PHE A 29 -1.18 11.26 -9.44
N ALA A 30 -1.12 10.61 -8.29
CA ALA A 30 -1.20 9.15 -8.16
C ALA A 30 -2.41 8.66 -7.35
N GLY A 31 -3.34 9.55 -7.03
CA GLY A 31 -4.52 9.27 -6.21
C GLY A 31 -4.18 8.91 -4.75
N TYR A 32 -5.15 9.01 -3.87
CA TYR A 32 -5.01 8.56 -2.48
C TYR A 32 -5.25 7.05 -2.38
N LYS A 33 -4.36 6.32 -1.70
CA LYS A 33 -4.43 4.84 -1.56
C LYS A 33 -5.17 4.36 -0.30
N GLY A 34 -5.79 5.27 0.45
CA GLY A 34 -6.44 4.94 1.72
C GLY A 34 -5.48 4.87 2.91
N VAL A 35 -4.17 4.89 2.66
CA VAL A 35 -3.11 4.89 3.68
C VAL A 35 -2.02 5.87 3.24
N PRO A 36 -1.47 6.72 4.13
CA PRO A 36 -0.35 7.59 3.82
C PRO A 36 0.86 6.79 3.32
N ARG A 37 1.51 7.32 2.28
CA ARG A 37 2.73 6.72 1.75
C ARG A 37 3.89 6.90 2.74
N LEU A 38 4.95 6.13 2.59
CA LEU A 38 6.17 6.31 3.38
C LEU A 38 6.76 7.71 3.19
N PHE A 39 6.76 8.19 1.95
CA PHE A 39 7.22 9.52 1.57
C PHE A 39 6.12 10.26 0.83
N GLU A 40 5.88 11.50 1.23
CA GLU A 40 4.90 12.39 0.61
C GLU A 40 5.47 13.79 0.43
N VAL A 41 5.10 14.41 -0.67
CA VAL A 41 5.48 15.80 -1.00
C VAL A 41 4.21 16.63 -1.07
N GLU A 42 4.18 17.71 -0.29
CA GLU A 42 3.12 18.71 -0.35
C GLU A 42 3.69 20.03 -0.87
N ALA A 43 3.00 20.64 -1.84
CA ALA A 43 3.23 22.04 -2.18
C ALA A 43 2.51 22.92 -1.18
N VAL A 44 3.15 23.99 -0.77
CA VAL A 44 2.62 24.95 0.21
C VAL A 44 2.71 26.35 -0.41
N ALA A 45 1.60 27.09 -0.35
CA ALA A 45 1.57 28.48 -0.72
C ALA A 45 0.62 29.26 0.19
N GLY A 46 0.91 30.52 0.44
CA GLY A 46 0.03 31.36 1.23
C GLY A 46 0.51 32.78 1.37
N ALA A 47 -0.29 33.56 2.10
CA ALA A 47 -0.01 34.94 2.39
C ALA A 47 -0.16 35.20 3.88
N GLY A 48 0.54 36.19 4.38
CA GLY A 48 0.57 36.53 5.79
C GLY A 48 0.76 38.00 6.06
N TRP A 49 0.74 38.27 7.33
CA TRP A 49 1.07 39.58 7.89
C TRP A 49 2.42 39.47 8.59
N LEU A 50 3.37 40.29 8.14
CA LEU A 50 4.72 40.40 8.64
C LEU A 50 4.85 41.68 9.45
N HIS A 51 5.27 41.56 10.69
CA HIS A 51 5.46 42.66 11.61
C HIS A 51 6.92 42.75 12.05
N TYR A 52 7.53 43.88 11.86
CA TYR A 52 8.89 44.17 12.30
C TYR A 52 8.87 45.00 13.57
N TYR A 53 9.59 44.57 14.58
CA TYR A 53 9.78 45.29 15.84
C TYR A 53 11.00 46.20 15.72
N VAL A 54 10.78 47.46 15.44
CA VAL A 54 11.84 48.45 15.24
C VAL A 54 11.92 49.34 16.47
N ASN A 55 13.02 49.21 17.24
CA ASN A 55 13.18 50.00 18.46
C ASN A 55 13.48 51.51 18.14
N GLY A 56 12.52 52.36 18.43
CA GLY A 56 12.67 53.82 18.39
C GLY A 56 12.04 54.54 17.24
N ASP A 57 11.84 53.88 16.10
CA ASP A 57 11.30 54.52 14.87
C ASP A 57 9.85 54.08 14.53
N GLY A 58 9.21 53.37 15.47
CA GLY A 58 7.89 52.79 15.28
C GLY A 58 7.93 51.45 14.55
N ASP A 59 7.04 50.53 14.97
CA ASP A 59 6.89 49.20 14.39
C ASP A 59 6.36 49.29 12.97
N GLN A 60 6.80 48.36 12.12
CA GLN A 60 6.43 48.37 10.70
C GLN A 60 5.69 47.10 10.32
N ASN A 61 4.71 47.24 9.43
CA ASN A 61 3.88 46.16 8.95
C ASN A 61 4.07 45.97 7.45
N SER A 62 4.09 44.69 7.04
CA SER A 62 4.19 44.31 5.64
C SER A 62 3.31 43.09 5.36
N TRP A 63 3.05 42.84 4.08
CA TRP A 63 2.47 41.59 3.64
C TRP A 63 3.58 40.60 3.30
N SER A 64 3.42 39.35 3.75
CA SER A 64 4.29 38.24 3.34
C SER A 64 3.58 37.33 2.35
N THR A 65 4.37 36.71 1.48
CA THR A 65 3.92 35.60 0.64
C THR A 65 4.90 34.47 0.77
N ARG A 66 4.41 33.26 1.02
CA ARG A 66 5.22 32.08 1.25
C ARG A 66 4.97 31.04 0.16
N PHE A 67 6.04 30.47 -0.39
CA PHE A 67 6.02 29.31 -1.27
C PHE A 67 7.01 28.28 -0.75
N GLY A 68 6.58 27.02 -0.65
CA GLY A 68 7.44 25.98 -0.10
C GLY A 68 6.98 24.57 -0.46
N LEU A 69 7.77 23.64 0.01
CA LEU A 69 7.48 22.22 -0.04
C LEU A 69 7.51 21.63 1.38
N ASN A 70 6.64 20.68 1.66
CA ASN A 70 6.77 19.82 2.82
C ASN A 70 7.17 18.42 2.33
N LEU A 71 8.33 17.97 2.74
CA LEU A 71 8.82 16.63 2.50
C LEU A 71 8.53 15.82 3.76
N ASN A 72 7.52 14.97 3.70
CA ASN A 72 7.01 14.22 4.83
C ASN A 72 7.42 12.75 4.74
N PHE A 73 8.07 12.25 5.79
CA PHE A 73 8.43 10.84 5.94
C PHE A 73 7.54 10.21 7.03
N ASN A 74 6.57 9.40 6.62
CA ASN A 74 5.59 8.76 7.51
C ASN A 74 6.17 7.44 8.04
N LEU A 75 6.54 7.41 9.31
CA LEU A 75 7.29 6.34 9.92
C LEU A 75 6.38 5.30 10.58
N GLY A 76 6.84 4.05 10.53
CA GLY A 76 6.16 2.90 11.12
C GLY A 76 4.93 2.41 10.33
N GLU A 77 4.48 1.23 10.63
CA GLU A 77 3.29 0.62 9.98
C GLU A 77 2.01 1.41 10.29
N SER A 78 1.85 1.86 11.52
CA SER A 78 0.69 2.63 11.97
C SER A 78 0.70 4.09 11.52
N LYS A 79 1.77 4.56 10.85
CA LYS A 79 1.96 5.98 10.45
C LYS A 79 1.76 6.97 11.60
N ALA A 80 2.20 6.56 12.80
CA ALA A 80 2.03 7.35 14.00
C ALA A 80 2.93 8.60 14.03
N TRP A 81 4.06 8.54 13.35
CA TRP A 81 5.06 9.59 13.35
C TRP A 81 5.36 10.06 11.94
N THR A 82 5.49 11.37 11.77
CA THR A 82 5.94 11.98 10.52
C THR A 82 7.13 12.89 10.81
N LEU A 83 8.25 12.60 10.17
CA LEU A 83 9.39 13.50 10.09
C LEU A 83 9.19 14.41 8.88
N GLY A 84 9.12 15.71 9.10
CA GLY A 84 8.92 16.71 8.05
C GLY A 84 10.15 17.59 7.88
N VAL A 85 10.56 17.81 6.62
CA VAL A 85 11.54 18.83 6.22
C VAL A 85 10.83 19.81 5.29
N LYS A 86 10.87 21.10 5.62
CA LYS A 86 10.02 22.12 5.00
C LYS A 86 10.85 23.29 4.51
N PRO A 87 11.48 23.21 3.32
CA PRO A 87 12.08 24.34 2.67
C PRO A 87 10.99 25.31 2.16
N ALA A 88 11.18 26.60 2.38
CA ALA A 88 10.27 27.63 1.90
C ALA A 88 11.03 28.93 1.56
N ILE A 89 10.43 29.71 0.69
CA ILE A 89 10.83 31.10 0.41
C ILE A 89 9.69 31.99 0.87
N VAL A 90 10.03 32.96 1.70
CA VAL A 90 9.11 33.97 2.22
C VAL A 90 9.50 35.32 1.61
N TYR A 91 8.59 35.90 0.88
CA TYR A 91 8.78 37.25 0.29
C TYR A 91 8.14 38.27 1.22
N ASP A 92 8.90 39.31 1.56
CA ASP A 92 8.36 40.57 2.05
C ASP A 92 7.87 41.39 0.85
N MET A 93 6.55 41.54 0.74
CA MET A 93 5.92 42.17 -0.41
C MET A 93 6.06 43.71 -0.42
N GLN A 94 6.42 44.33 0.71
CA GLN A 94 6.55 45.75 0.91
C GLN A 94 7.92 46.13 1.50
N GLY A 95 8.93 45.29 1.32
CA GLY A 95 10.25 45.39 1.96
C GLY A 95 11.04 46.64 1.77
N ASP A 96 10.47 47.60 1.02
CA ASP A 96 10.91 49.00 0.95
C ASP A 96 9.72 49.83 1.44
N PHE A 97 9.68 50.17 2.72
CA PHE A 97 8.54 50.80 3.42
C PHE A 97 7.98 52.07 2.77
N ASN A 98 8.68 52.61 1.81
CA ASN A 98 8.25 53.74 1.00
C ASN A 98 7.53 53.35 -0.30
N GLN A 99 7.31 52.06 -0.57
CA GLN A 99 6.67 51.60 -1.80
C GLN A 99 5.18 51.40 -1.64
N ALA A 100 4.40 52.17 -2.39
CA ALA A 100 2.95 52.07 -2.46
C ALA A 100 2.43 50.78 -3.14
N LYS A 101 3.30 49.90 -3.63
CA LYS A 101 2.94 48.72 -4.43
C LYS A 101 3.64 47.48 -3.92
N SER A 102 2.84 46.46 -3.60
CA SER A 102 3.34 45.11 -3.31
C SER A 102 3.94 44.46 -4.54
N ARG A 103 5.15 43.88 -4.43
CA ARG A 103 5.82 43.17 -5.53
C ARG A 103 6.73 42.08 -5.01
N PHE A 104 6.95 41.05 -5.84
CA PHE A 104 7.96 40.04 -5.58
C PHE A 104 9.35 40.61 -5.86
N ASN A 105 10.16 40.69 -4.80
CA ASN A 105 11.55 41.13 -4.90
C ASN A 105 12.43 40.08 -4.22
N ALA A 106 13.31 39.45 -4.99
CA ALA A 106 14.20 38.43 -4.46
C ALA A 106 15.18 38.97 -3.40
N ASN A 107 15.52 40.26 -3.44
CA ASN A 107 16.38 40.88 -2.42
C ASN A 107 15.69 41.01 -1.05
N ASN A 108 14.36 40.97 -1.04
CA ASN A 108 13.51 41.01 0.16
C ASN A 108 12.90 39.63 0.45
N ALA A 109 13.53 38.56 0.00
CA ALA A 109 13.12 37.21 0.25
C ALA A 109 14.02 36.55 1.28
N ALA A 110 13.41 35.79 2.20
CA ALA A 110 14.12 34.94 3.15
C ALA A 110 13.93 33.47 2.79
N PHE A 111 15.02 32.73 2.76
CA PHE A 111 14.95 31.27 2.69
C PHE A 111 14.75 30.70 4.10
N GLU A 112 13.76 29.86 4.26
CA GLU A 112 13.42 29.21 5.50
C GLU A 112 13.55 27.68 5.32
N LEU A 113 14.22 27.05 6.27
CA LEU A 113 14.30 25.59 6.35
C LEU A 113 13.85 25.15 7.74
N THR A 114 12.74 24.46 7.81
CA THR A 114 12.20 23.92 9.07
C THR A 114 12.22 22.41 9.05
N ALA A 115 12.64 21.81 10.15
CA ALA A 115 12.49 20.38 10.39
C ALA A 115 11.59 20.16 11.62
N GLY A 116 10.76 19.14 11.58
CA GLY A 116 9.83 18.85 12.67
C GLY A 116 9.42 17.40 12.71
N LEU A 117 9.06 16.96 13.91
CA LEU A 117 8.52 15.65 14.18
C LEU A 117 7.06 15.80 14.62
N THR A 118 6.15 15.14 13.94
CA THR A 118 4.71 15.17 14.21
C THR A 118 4.24 13.81 14.69
N TYR A 119 3.50 13.78 15.78
CA TYR A 119 2.81 12.59 16.25
C TYR A 119 1.33 12.68 15.93
N HIS A 120 0.80 11.66 15.26
CA HIS A 120 -0.61 11.56 14.93
C HIS A 120 -1.35 10.75 15.99
N PHE A 121 -2.28 11.39 16.67
CA PHE A 121 -3.17 10.69 17.59
C PHE A 121 -4.17 9.83 16.83
N LYS A 122 -4.67 8.78 17.49
CA LYS A 122 -5.73 7.96 16.91
C LYS A 122 -7.01 8.77 16.76
N THR A 123 -7.68 8.60 15.64
CA THR A 123 -9.04 9.12 15.40
C THR A 123 -10.08 8.26 16.12
N SER A 124 -11.34 8.67 16.09
CA SER A 124 -12.46 7.88 16.61
C SER A 124 -12.60 6.50 15.94
N SER A 125 -12.14 6.37 14.68
CA SER A 125 -12.09 5.10 13.95
C SER A 125 -10.88 4.23 14.29
N GLY A 126 -10.02 4.67 15.23
CA GLY A 126 -8.81 3.95 15.65
C GLY A 126 -7.60 4.13 14.73
N ASN A 127 -7.75 4.77 13.58
CA ASN A 127 -6.68 5.06 12.64
C ASN A 127 -5.96 6.37 13.01
N ARG A 128 -4.75 6.57 12.48
CA ARG A 128 -3.94 7.79 12.68
C ARG A 128 -3.92 8.71 11.47
N TYR A 129 -4.74 8.40 10.47
CA TYR A 129 -4.89 9.12 9.21
C TYR A 129 -6.35 9.08 8.75
N PHE A 130 -6.69 9.96 7.84
CA PHE A 130 -8.01 9.95 7.22
C PHE A 130 -8.15 8.73 6.31
N THR A 131 -9.16 7.93 6.56
CA THR A 131 -9.59 6.87 5.64
C THR A 131 -10.76 7.39 4.83
N GLU A 132 -10.74 7.13 3.55
CA GLU A 132 -11.91 7.38 2.70
C GLU A 132 -13.01 6.44 3.16
N VAL A 133 -14.10 6.99 3.66
CA VAL A 133 -15.29 6.21 3.95
C VAL A 133 -15.93 5.92 2.59
N ARG A 134 -15.67 4.74 2.03
CA ARG A 134 -16.51 4.24 0.94
C ARG A 134 -17.90 4.05 1.51
N VAL A 135 -18.84 4.83 1.00
CA VAL A 135 -20.26 4.53 1.22
C VAL A 135 -20.47 3.16 0.56
N TYR A 136 -20.63 2.12 1.38
CA TYR A 136 -20.88 0.78 0.88
C TYR A 136 -22.15 0.83 0.03
N ASN A 137 -22.01 0.49 -1.23
CA ASN A 137 -23.17 0.26 -2.08
C ASN A 137 -23.77 -1.09 -1.67
N GLN A 138 -24.93 -1.06 -1.01
CA GLN A 138 -25.61 -2.27 -0.54
C GLN A 138 -25.79 -3.27 -1.69
N GLY A 139 -26.09 -2.78 -2.91
CA GLY A 139 -26.18 -3.63 -4.10
C GLY A 139 -24.90 -4.40 -4.41
N GLU A 140 -23.73 -3.77 -4.29
CA GLU A 140 -22.43 -4.44 -4.52
C GLU A 140 -22.16 -5.54 -3.48
N ILE A 141 -22.57 -5.30 -2.21
CA ILE A 141 -22.48 -6.31 -1.15
C ILE A 141 -23.40 -7.49 -1.44
N ASP A 142 -24.62 -7.22 -1.85
CA ASP A 142 -25.62 -8.24 -2.16
C ASP A 142 -25.17 -9.09 -3.38
N ASP A 143 -24.62 -8.48 -4.42
CA ASP A 143 -24.06 -9.16 -5.59
C ASP A 143 -22.84 -10.03 -5.23
N LEU A 144 -21.94 -9.52 -4.37
CA LEU A 144 -20.82 -10.29 -3.86
C LEU A 144 -21.28 -11.49 -3.01
N ASN A 145 -22.27 -11.29 -2.14
CA ASN A 145 -22.83 -12.35 -1.33
C ASN A 145 -23.52 -13.43 -2.18
N ALA A 146 -24.24 -13.00 -3.23
CA ALA A 146 -24.86 -13.91 -4.20
C ALA A 146 -23.77 -14.75 -4.92
N SER A 147 -22.69 -14.11 -5.36
CA SER A 147 -21.55 -14.77 -6.00
C SER A 147 -20.86 -15.77 -5.07
N VAL A 148 -20.63 -15.39 -3.81
CA VAL A 148 -20.08 -16.30 -2.80
C VAL A 148 -20.97 -17.51 -2.56
N ASN A 149 -22.29 -17.33 -2.47
CA ASN A 149 -23.24 -18.42 -2.29
C ASN A 149 -23.29 -19.35 -3.51
N ALA A 150 -23.26 -18.79 -4.72
CA ALA A 150 -23.18 -19.57 -5.95
C ALA A 150 -21.89 -20.42 -6.03
N LEU A 151 -20.74 -19.83 -5.70
CA LEU A 151 -19.47 -20.56 -5.64
C LEU A 151 -19.46 -21.66 -4.59
N ARG A 152 -20.04 -21.42 -3.40
CA ARG A 152 -20.21 -22.47 -2.36
C ARG A 152 -21.07 -23.62 -2.89
N GLY A 153 -22.15 -23.32 -3.62
CA GLY A 153 -22.98 -24.34 -4.27
C GLY A 153 -22.19 -25.17 -5.28
N GLN A 154 -21.34 -24.53 -6.09
CA GLN A 154 -20.47 -25.22 -7.05
C GLN A 154 -19.44 -26.12 -6.36
N VAL A 155 -18.83 -25.66 -5.27
CA VAL A 155 -17.88 -26.47 -4.47
C VAL A 155 -18.59 -27.70 -3.91
N ASN A 156 -19.75 -27.55 -3.29
CA ASN A 156 -20.51 -28.68 -2.74
C ASN A 156 -20.89 -29.72 -3.83
N ASN A 157 -21.26 -29.24 -5.02
CA ASN A 157 -21.55 -30.12 -6.16
C ASN A 157 -20.30 -30.89 -6.61
N LYS A 158 -19.15 -30.21 -6.68
CA LYS A 158 -17.87 -30.85 -7.01
C LYS A 158 -17.41 -31.85 -5.98
N ASP A 159 -17.61 -31.56 -4.70
CA ASP A 159 -17.34 -32.51 -3.63
C ASP A 159 -18.24 -33.79 -3.74
N GLY A 160 -19.51 -33.61 -4.09
CA GLY A 160 -20.41 -34.69 -4.40
C GLY A 160 -19.97 -35.56 -5.60
N GLU A 161 -19.56 -34.92 -6.71
CA GLU A 161 -19.00 -35.59 -7.89
C GLU A 161 -17.70 -36.35 -7.53
N LEU A 162 -16.82 -35.73 -6.74
CA LEU A 162 -15.56 -36.32 -6.29
C LEU A 162 -15.81 -37.57 -5.42
N ASN A 163 -16.75 -37.51 -4.47
CA ASN A 163 -17.14 -38.62 -3.65
C ASN A 163 -17.71 -39.76 -4.50
N SER A 164 -18.55 -39.48 -5.46
CA SER A 164 -19.11 -40.48 -6.39
C SER A 164 -18.02 -41.12 -7.26
N ALA A 165 -17.06 -40.32 -7.74
CA ALA A 165 -15.92 -40.85 -8.49
C ALA A 165 -15.03 -41.73 -7.64
N ASN A 166 -14.75 -41.36 -6.39
CA ASN A 166 -13.98 -42.16 -5.45
C ASN A 166 -14.66 -43.51 -5.12
N GLN A 167 -15.98 -43.51 -4.96
CA GLN A 167 -16.73 -44.75 -4.76
C GLN A 167 -16.65 -45.68 -5.98
N LYS A 168 -16.74 -45.11 -7.20
CA LYS A 168 -16.55 -45.91 -8.43
C LYS A 168 -15.14 -46.46 -8.54
N ILE A 169 -14.12 -45.67 -8.23
CA ILE A 169 -12.70 -46.10 -8.20
C ILE A 169 -12.54 -47.26 -7.24
N SER A 170 -13.07 -47.14 -6.01
CA SER A 170 -13.01 -48.20 -4.98
C SER A 170 -13.71 -49.49 -5.44
N GLY A 171 -14.89 -49.35 -6.07
CA GLY A 171 -15.62 -50.50 -6.65
C GLY A 171 -14.82 -51.19 -7.76
N LEU A 172 -14.28 -50.42 -8.71
CA LEU A 172 -13.46 -50.96 -9.78
C LEU A 172 -12.17 -51.64 -9.26
N GLN A 173 -11.55 -51.10 -8.20
CA GLN A 173 -10.40 -51.72 -7.56
C GLN A 173 -10.75 -53.08 -6.95
N GLN A 174 -11.91 -53.18 -6.28
CA GLN A 174 -12.40 -54.45 -5.73
C GLN A 174 -12.71 -55.49 -6.83
N GLU A 175 -13.34 -55.05 -7.92
CA GLU A 175 -13.60 -55.92 -9.08
C GLU A 175 -12.31 -56.40 -9.74
N LEU A 176 -11.29 -55.52 -9.85
CA LEU A 176 -9.98 -55.88 -10.37
C LEU A 176 -9.25 -56.88 -9.51
N GLU A 177 -9.30 -56.73 -8.20
CA GLU A 177 -8.73 -57.71 -7.25
C GLU A 177 -9.47 -59.04 -7.29
N ALA A 178 -10.81 -59.01 -7.37
CA ALA A 178 -11.62 -60.21 -7.54
C ALA A 178 -11.34 -60.93 -8.87
N CYS A 179 -11.06 -60.19 -9.93
CA CYS A 179 -10.65 -60.73 -11.21
C CYS A 179 -9.24 -61.33 -11.17
N ARG A 180 -8.30 -60.70 -10.48
CA ARG A 180 -6.93 -61.21 -10.24
C ARG A 180 -6.92 -62.49 -9.42
N THR A 181 -7.76 -62.61 -8.42
CA THR A 181 -7.88 -63.82 -7.60
C THR A 181 -8.63 -64.95 -8.32
N LYS A 182 -9.44 -64.64 -9.36
CA LYS A 182 -10.08 -65.60 -10.26
C LYS A 182 -9.18 -66.15 -11.37
N VAL A 183 -7.89 -65.82 -11.40
CA VAL A 183 -6.96 -66.44 -12.33
C VAL A 183 -6.95 -67.96 -11.99
N VAL A 184 -7.75 -68.70 -12.75
CA VAL A 184 -7.77 -70.14 -12.75
C VAL A 184 -6.33 -70.65 -12.87
N PRO A 185 -5.88 -71.55 -12.00
CA PRO A 185 -4.58 -72.18 -12.18
C PRO A 185 -4.60 -72.84 -13.57
N VAL A 186 -3.78 -72.38 -14.47
CA VAL A 186 -3.53 -73.08 -15.74
C VAL A 186 -2.88 -74.39 -15.34
N GLU A 187 -3.69 -75.48 -15.28
CA GLU A 187 -3.17 -76.82 -15.22
C GLU A 187 -2.29 -77.00 -16.46
N THR A 188 -1.00 -76.87 -16.29
CA THR A 188 -0.02 -77.25 -17.29
C THR A 188 -0.13 -78.76 -17.43
N VAL A 189 -0.98 -79.20 -18.35
CA VAL A 189 -0.99 -80.59 -18.78
C VAL A 189 0.34 -80.83 -19.52
N VAL A 190 1.33 -81.32 -18.77
CA VAL A 190 2.57 -81.79 -19.31
C VAL A 190 2.25 -83.11 -20.00
N LYS A 191 1.90 -83.14 -21.29
CA LYS A 191 1.86 -84.32 -22.10
C LYS A 191 3.30 -84.84 -22.26
N THR A 192 3.73 -85.74 -21.40
CA THR A 192 4.94 -86.50 -21.63
C THR A 192 4.69 -87.43 -22.85
N ALA A 193 5.17 -87.08 -23.97
CA ALA A 193 5.27 -87.90 -25.17
C ALA A 193 6.30 -88.99 -24.82
N ARG A 194 5.85 -90.21 -24.51
CA ARG A 194 6.73 -91.40 -24.49
C ARG A 194 7.13 -91.65 -25.95
N VAL A 195 8.38 -91.48 -26.28
CA VAL A 195 8.95 -91.97 -27.49
C VAL A 195 9.15 -93.46 -27.38
N PRO A 196 8.54 -94.34 -28.25
CA PRO A 196 8.75 -95.73 -28.19
C PRO A 196 10.19 -96.05 -28.52
N GLU A 197 10.89 -96.82 -27.64
CA GLU A 197 12.20 -97.36 -27.94
C GLU A 197 12.15 -98.29 -29.18
N SER A 198 12.77 -97.89 -30.27
CA SER A 198 12.98 -98.78 -31.39
C SER A 198 14.34 -99.49 -31.20
N ILE A 199 14.25 -100.82 -30.89
CA ILE A 199 15.40 -101.65 -30.83
C ILE A 199 15.90 -101.91 -32.23
N ILE A 200 17.10 -101.39 -32.62
CA ILE A 200 17.76 -101.69 -33.83
C ILE A 200 18.69 -102.88 -33.60
N THR A 201 18.34 -104.09 -34.07
CA THR A 201 19.17 -105.27 -34.05
C THR A 201 20.09 -105.23 -35.25
N PHE A 202 21.39 -105.12 -35.04
CA PHE A 202 22.41 -105.31 -36.06
C PHE A 202 22.72 -106.77 -36.27
N ARG A 203 22.50 -107.27 -37.43
CA ARG A 203 22.91 -108.64 -37.88
C ARG A 203 24.35 -108.60 -38.37
N GLN A 204 25.25 -109.29 -37.67
CA GLN A 204 26.61 -109.50 -38.14
C GLN A 204 26.54 -110.63 -39.16
N GLY A 205 27.19 -110.42 -40.36
CA GLY A 205 27.51 -111.37 -41.35
C GLY A 205 28.98 -111.31 -41.61
#